data_fc3da0703ef9c14a3f0b23feac976553
#
_entry.id   fc3da0703ef9c14a3f0b23feac976553
#
_cell.length_a   1.000
_cell.length_b   1.000
_cell.length_c   1.000
_cell.angle_alpha   90.00
_cell.angle_beta   90.00
_cell.angle_gamma   90.00
#
_symmetry.space_group_name_H-M   'P 1'
#
loop_
_entity.id
_entity.type
_entity.pdbx_description
1 polymer ?
#
loop_
_entity_poly.entity_id
_entity_poly.type
_entity_poly.pdbx_seq_one_letter_code
_entity_poly.pdbx_strand_id
1 'polypeptide(L)'
;MKLPTTKLETKLIALDLDDTLLNHELKITPKTVEALRKASEKGIYIVLCSGRADNAILPYVRTLCIAGRQEGRFLIAINGASIFDLHQRLPIYTNKLDKDILRFAYEEAKKRGLPAQVYDASTIYASEDNEWTRLDAEMCKLNLKYVEDFSGFMESGHPKMVIPADPKDVAEFIPFLKEKLAGKADVFISKPYFLEIMPINCSKGEAILWLADYLNIPHNQTMAF
;
A
#
# COMPACT_ATOMS: atom_id res chain seq x y z
N MET A 1 16.61 -8.94 20.14
CA MET A 1 16.62 -9.94 19.07
C MET A 1 18.06 -10.39 18.84
N LYS A 2 18.38 -11.69 18.89
CA LYS A 2 19.74 -12.17 18.56
C LYS A 2 19.83 -12.32 17.04
N LEU A 3 20.84 -11.74 16.43
CA LEU A 3 21.12 -11.93 15.00
C LEU A 3 21.50 -13.41 14.76
N PRO A 4 21.12 -13.98 13.58
CA PRO A 4 21.53 -15.33 13.23
C PRO A 4 23.07 -15.41 13.18
N THR A 5 23.60 -16.49 13.72
CA THR A 5 25.06 -16.74 13.72
C THR A 5 25.54 -17.42 12.44
N THR A 6 24.61 -17.90 11.60
CA THR A 6 24.90 -18.51 10.30
C THR A 6 24.67 -17.50 9.18
N LYS A 7 25.49 -17.60 8.11
CA LYS A 7 25.30 -16.79 6.91
C LYS A 7 23.93 -17.11 6.28
N LEU A 8 23.10 -16.09 6.11
CA LEU A 8 21.83 -16.22 5.42
C LEU A 8 22.06 -16.14 3.89
N GLU A 9 21.44 -17.06 3.15
CA GLU A 9 21.42 -17.02 1.69
C GLU A 9 20.21 -16.21 1.19
N THR A 10 20.21 -14.91 1.50
CA THR A 10 19.11 -14.01 1.14
C THR A 10 19.14 -13.71 -0.35
N LYS A 11 18.00 -13.88 -1.03
CA LYS A 11 17.78 -13.53 -2.44
C LYS A 11 16.79 -12.39 -2.64
N LEU A 12 15.89 -12.15 -1.70
CA LEU A 12 14.93 -11.07 -1.72
C LEU A 12 14.94 -10.32 -0.40
N ILE A 13 15.03 -8.99 -0.47
CA ILE A 13 14.89 -8.07 0.66
C ILE A 13 13.72 -7.15 0.39
N ALA A 14 12.67 -7.24 1.19
CA ALA A 14 11.53 -6.34 1.20
C ALA A 14 11.69 -5.31 2.32
N LEU A 15 11.45 -4.05 2.03
CA LEU A 15 11.65 -2.93 2.93
C LEU A 15 10.39 -2.09 3.03
N ASP A 16 9.85 -1.96 4.24
CA ASP A 16 8.85 -0.94 4.52
C ASP A 16 9.47 0.46 4.45
N LEU A 17 8.68 1.45 4.13
CA LEU A 17 9.13 2.84 3.97
C LEU A 17 9.08 3.60 5.29
N ASP A 18 7.88 3.83 5.80
CA ASP A 18 7.63 4.73 6.90
C ASP A 18 8.11 4.10 8.22
N ASP A 19 8.87 4.86 9.00
CA ASP A 19 9.48 4.44 10.27
C ASP A 19 10.43 3.21 10.15
N THR A 20 10.81 2.82 8.94
CA THR A 20 11.74 1.70 8.67
C THR A 20 12.89 2.14 7.77
N LEU A 21 12.65 2.32 6.47
CA LEU A 21 13.68 2.74 5.51
C LEU A 21 13.92 4.25 5.55
N LEU A 22 12.86 5.02 5.83
CA LEU A 22 12.89 6.47 5.83
C LEU A 22 13.21 7.01 7.22
N ASN A 23 14.05 8.03 7.27
CA ASN A 23 14.30 8.81 8.48
C ASN A 23 13.16 9.84 8.71
N HIS A 24 13.25 10.61 9.81
CA HIS A 24 12.27 11.65 10.15
C HIS A 24 12.12 12.77 9.11
N GLU A 25 13.11 12.91 8.19
CA GLU A 25 13.04 13.84 7.06
C GLU A 25 12.44 13.19 5.81
N LEU A 26 11.87 11.99 5.92
CA LEU A 26 11.37 11.17 4.81
C LEU A 26 12.45 10.91 3.73
N LYS A 27 13.71 10.70 4.16
CA LYS A 27 14.85 10.43 3.27
C LYS A 27 15.49 9.09 3.60
N ILE A 28 16.02 8.42 2.58
CA ILE A 28 16.89 7.25 2.74
C ILE A 28 18.31 7.76 3.01
N THR A 29 18.95 7.26 4.07
CA THR A 29 20.32 7.72 4.40
C THR A 29 21.34 7.24 3.34
N PRO A 30 22.41 8.01 3.07
CA PRO A 30 23.43 7.60 2.11
C PRO A 30 24.06 6.24 2.42
N LYS A 31 24.23 5.92 3.71
CA LYS A 31 24.75 4.63 4.17
C LYS A 31 23.81 3.48 3.79
N THR A 32 22.50 3.68 3.94
CA THR A 32 21.48 2.70 3.57
C THR A 32 21.42 2.51 2.05
N VAL A 33 21.44 3.61 1.29
CA VAL A 33 21.50 3.57 -0.19
C VAL A 33 22.69 2.72 -0.67
N GLU A 34 23.88 2.97 -0.13
CA GLU A 34 25.10 2.23 -0.48
C GLU A 34 25.00 0.74 -0.11
N ALA A 35 24.44 0.40 1.04
CA ALA A 35 24.26 -0.98 1.47
C ALA A 35 23.29 -1.74 0.53
N LEU A 36 22.15 -1.13 0.19
CA LEU A 36 21.15 -1.72 -0.70
C LEU A 36 21.66 -1.83 -2.15
N ARG A 37 22.45 -0.85 -2.61
CA ARG A 37 23.14 -0.92 -3.90
C ARG A 37 24.07 -2.14 -3.97
N LYS A 38 24.92 -2.32 -2.95
CA LYS A 38 25.82 -3.49 -2.86
C LYS A 38 25.07 -4.83 -2.80
N ALA A 39 23.92 -4.87 -2.12
CA ALA A 39 23.07 -6.05 -2.11
C ALA A 39 22.49 -6.34 -3.51
N SER A 40 21.98 -5.31 -4.18
CA SER A 40 21.46 -5.42 -5.54
C SER A 40 22.54 -5.88 -6.55
N GLU A 41 23.78 -5.39 -6.44
CA GLU A 41 24.91 -5.80 -7.28
C GLU A 41 25.29 -7.28 -7.08
N LYS A 42 24.95 -7.87 -5.93
CA LYS A 42 25.11 -9.31 -5.67
C LYS A 42 23.92 -10.16 -6.16
N GLY A 43 22.99 -9.57 -6.90
CA GLY A 43 21.82 -10.25 -7.43
C GLY A 43 20.67 -10.40 -6.41
N ILE A 44 20.71 -9.68 -5.28
CA ILE A 44 19.60 -9.68 -4.32
C ILE A 44 18.52 -8.72 -4.82
N TYR A 45 17.28 -9.21 -4.89
CA TYR A 45 16.12 -8.38 -5.22
C TYR A 45 15.83 -7.41 -4.07
N ILE A 46 15.77 -6.12 -4.38
CA ILE A 46 15.40 -5.07 -3.43
C ILE A 46 14.00 -4.60 -3.79
N VAL A 47 13.05 -4.79 -2.88
CA VAL A 47 11.62 -4.50 -3.07
C VAL A 47 11.17 -3.51 -2.02
N LEU A 48 10.63 -2.37 -2.44
CA LEU A 48 9.95 -1.45 -1.54
C LEU A 48 8.52 -1.91 -1.34
N CYS A 49 8.07 -1.97 -0.08
CA CYS A 49 6.76 -2.49 0.28
C CYS A 49 6.06 -1.51 1.23
N SER A 50 4.97 -0.86 0.78
CA SER A 50 4.34 0.23 1.53
C SER A 50 2.81 0.22 1.44
N GLY A 51 2.17 0.89 2.41
CA GLY A 51 0.74 1.24 2.33
C GLY A 51 0.42 2.35 1.34
N ARG A 52 1.45 3.06 0.84
CA ARG A 52 1.33 4.14 -0.13
C ARG A 52 0.95 3.59 -1.52
N ALA A 53 0.30 4.44 -2.32
CA ALA A 53 0.07 4.15 -3.74
C ALA A 53 1.39 4.15 -4.55
N ASP A 54 1.39 3.52 -5.71
CA ASP A 54 2.58 3.27 -6.52
C ASP A 54 3.41 4.55 -6.76
N ASN A 55 2.78 5.63 -7.22
CA ASN A 55 3.49 6.89 -7.52
C ASN A 55 4.11 7.57 -6.28
N ALA A 56 3.58 7.34 -5.09
CA ALA A 56 4.15 7.85 -3.85
C ALA A 56 5.41 7.07 -3.40
N ILE A 57 5.65 5.87 -3.96
CA ILE A 57 6.84 5.05 -3.70
C ILE A 57 7.95 5.35 -4.73
N LEU A 58 7.62 5.72 -5.95
CA LEU A 58 8.56 5.91 -7.06
C LEU A 58 9.74 6.87 -6.77
N PRO A 59 9.61 7.97 -5.99
CA PRO A 59 10.75 8.82 -5.64
C PRO A 59 11.86 8.04 -4.91
N TYR A 60 11.50 7.11 -4.03
CA TYR A 60 12.45 6.29 -3.27
C TYR A 60 13.08 5.20 -4.15
N VAL A 61 12.32 4.62 -5.06
CA VAL A 61 12.84 3.71 -6.11
C VAL A 61 13.95 4.39 -6.91
N ARG A 62 13.76 5.67 -7.28
CA ARG A 62 14.76 6.47 -8.00
C ARG A 62 16.00 6.74 -7.15
N THR A 63 15.82 7.08 -5.87
CA THR A 63 16.93 7.30 -4.93
C THR A 63 17.81 6.07 -4.78
N LEU A 64 17.24 4.87 -4.77
CA LEU A 64 17.97 3.61 -4.69
C LEU A 64 18.57 3.15 -6.03
N CYS A 65 18.30 3.87 -7.13
CA CYS A 65 18.70 3.49 -8.49
C CYS A 65 18.20 2.08 -8.90
N ILE A 66 17.14 1.61 -8.29
CA ILE A 66 16.49 0.32 -8.61
C ILE A 66 15.38 0.49 -9.66
N ALA A 67 15.26 1.66 -10.27
CA ALA A 67 14.28 1.92 -11.33
C ALA A 67 14.66 1.19 -12.62
N GLY A 68 13.75 0.42 -13.11
CA GLY A 68 13.41 -0.14 -14.38
C GLY A 68 14.39 -0.30 -15.56
N ARG A 69 15.67 -0.14 -15.38
CA ARG A 69 16.65 -0.39 -16.44
C ARG A 69 16.97 -1.88 -16.67
N GLN A 70 16.62 -2.69 -15.70
CA GLN A 70 16.85 -4.15 -15.70
C GLN A 70 15.58 -4.87 -15.29
N GLU A 71 15.37 -6.06 -15.81
CA GLU A 71 14.35 -7.00 -15.32
C GLU A 71 14.52 -7.29 -13.83
N GLY A 72 13.44 -7.76 -13.18
CA GLY A 72 13.52 -8.16 -11.78
C GLY A 72 13.50 -6.99 -10.80
N ARG A 73 12.85 -5.88 -11.13
CA ARG A 73 12.66 -4.72 -10.26
C ARG A 73 11.19 -4.52 -9.98
N PHE A 74 10.80 -4.63 -8.71
CA PHE A 74 9.40 -4.62 -8.28
C PHE A 74 9.19 -3.63 -7.14
N LEU A 75 7.95 -3.16 -7.00
CA LEU A 75 7.45 -2.52 -5.78
C LEU A 75 6.12 -3.16 -5.38
N ILE A 76 5.86 -3.16 -4.08
CA ILE A 76 4.61 -3.60 -3.48
C ILE A 76 3.94 -2.36 -2.88
N ALA A 77 2.76 -2.03 -3.37
CA ALA A 77 2.01 -0.85 -2.98
C ALA A 77 0.68 -1.21 -2.33
N ILE A 78 0.05 -0.22 -1.70
CA ILE A 78 -1.30 -0.31 -1.11
C ILE A 78 -1.40 -1.53 -0.19
N ASN A 79 -0.46 -1.65 0.78
CA ASN A 79 -0.40 -2.76 1.75
C ASN A 79 -0.41 -4.16 1.12
N GLY A 80 0.09 -4.32 -0.11
CA GLY A 80 0.12 -5.60 -0.81
C GLY A 80 -0.99 -5.79 -1.85
N ALA A 81 -1.90 -4.83 -2.01
CA ALA A 81 -2.96 -4.92 -3.02
C ALA A 81 -2.45 -4.72 -4.46
N SER A 82 -1.25 -4.20 -4.65
CA SER A 82 -0.60 -4.03 -5.96
C SER A 82 0.86 -4.45 -5.91
N ILE A 83 1.29 -5.24 -6.91
CA ILE A 83 2.71 -5.50 -7.18
C ILE A 83 2.99 -5.02 -8.59
N PHE A 84 3.92 -4.09 -8.72
CA PHE A 84 4.25 -3.42 -9.96
C PHE A 84 5.64 -3.82 -10.45
N ASP A 85 5.72 -4.26 -11.70
CA ASP A 85 7.00 -4.48 -12.39
C ASP A 85 7.51 -3.15 -12.93
N LEU A 86 8.62 -2.68 -12.36
CA LEU A 86 9.23 -1.40 -12.72
C LEU A 86 9.89 -1.39 -14.09
N HIS A 87 10.25 -2.56 -14.62
CA HIS A 87 10.84 -2.71 -15.95
C HIS A 87 9.75 -2.71 -17.03
N GLN A 88 8.75 -3.57 -16.87
CA GLN A 88 7.61 -3.64 -17.78
C GLN A 88 6.65 -2.46 -17.64
N ARG A 89 6.73 -1.72 -16.51
CA ARG A 89 5.88 -0.56 -16.18
C ARG A 89 4.39 -0.89 -16.12
N LEU A 90 4.07 -2.06 -15.57
CA LEU A 90 2.69 -2.51 -15.39
C LEU A 90 2.54 -3.30 -14.08
N PRO A 91 1.33 -3.35 -13.51
CA PRO A 91 1.04 -4.21 -12.38
C PRO A 91 1.02 -5.67 -12.85
N ILE A 92 1.77 -6.53 -12.13
CA ILE A 92 1.77 -7.98 -12.34
C ILE A 92 0.82 -8.70 -11.38
N TYR A 93 0.39 -8.01 -10.33
CA TYR A 93 -0.61 -8.47 -9.38
C TYR A 93 -1.46 -7.30 -8.92
N THR A 94 -2.77 -7.50 -8.85
CA THR A 94 -3.70 -6.52 -8.27
C THR A 94 -4.82 -7.28 -7.57
N ASN A 95 -5.02 -6.98 -6.28
CA ASN A 95 -6.16 -7.43 -5.52
C ASN A 95 -7.11 -6.24 -5.30
N LYS A 96 -8.40 -6.42 -5.59
CA LYS A 96 -9.41 -5.36 -5.52
C LYS A 96 -10.56 -5.79 -4.65
N LEU A 97 -11.12 -4.84 -3.92
CA LEU A 97 -12.43 -4.97 -3.29
C LEU A 97 -13.51 -5.11 -4.36
N ASP A 98 -14.43 -6.01 -4.09
CA ASP A 98 -15.64 -6.14 -4.90
C ASP A 98 -16.48 -4.86 -4.83
N LYS A 99 -17.10 -4.50 -5.94
CA LYS A 99 -17.95 -3.31 -6.05
C LYS A 99 -19.10 -3.27 -5.04
N ASP A 100 -19.67 -4.42 -4.70
CA ASP A 100 -20.78 -4.49 -3.76
C ASP A 100 -20.31 -4.18 -2.32
N ILE A 101 -19.08 -4.57 -1.96
CA ILE A 101 -18.43 -4.19 -0.70
C ILE A 101 -18.16 -2.69 -0.65
N LEU A 102 -17.59 -2.14 -1.73
CA LEU A 102 -17.31 -0.71 -1.84
C LEU A 102 -18.59 0.12 -1.74
N ARG A 103 -19.63 -0.27 -2.48
CA ARG A 103 -20.92 0.41 -2.47
C ARG A 103 -21.56 0.35 -1.08
N PHE A 104 -21.61 -0.82 -0.45
CA PHE A 104 -22.15 -0.97 0.89
C PHE A 104 -21.41 -0.06 1.89
N ALA A 105 -20.10 -0.07 1.90
CA ALA A 105 -19.30 0.72 2.82
C ALA A 105 -19.52 2.23 2.61
N TYR A 106 -19.57 2.68 1.35
CA TYR A 106 -19.86 4.07 1.01
C TYR A 106 -21.26 4.50 1.43
N GLU A 107 -22.28 3.70 1.15
CA GLU A 107 -23.66 4.03 1.56
C GLU A 107 -23.81 4.15 3.07
N GLU A 108 -23.16 3.27 3.81
CA GLU A 108 -23.16 3.33 5.28
C GLU A 108 -22.37 4.53 5.83
N ALA A 109 -21.26 4.92 5.19
CA ALA A 109 -20.54 6.13 5.50
C ALA A 109 -21.40 7.38 5.21
N LYS A 110 -22.03 7.44 4.04
CA LYS A 110 -22.89 8.53 3.60
C LYS A 110 -24.08 8.75 4.55
N LYS A 111 -24.72 7.70 5.06
CA LYS A 111 -25.79 7.79 6.08
C LYS A 111 -25.33 8.49 7.37
N ARG A 112 -24.04 8.48 7.63
CA ARG A 112 -23.39 9.11 8.80
C ARG A 112 -22.79 10.49 8.49
N GLY A 113 -22.97 10.98 7.24
CA GLY A 113 -22.35 12.22 6.78
C GLY A 113 -20.82 12.12 6.63
N LEU A 114 -20.29 10.90 6.43
CA LEU A 114 -18.86 10.68 6.27
C LEU A 114 -18.51 10.49 4.80
N PRO A 115 -17.45 11.17 4.29
CA PRO A 115 -16.96 10.95 2.94
C PRO A 115 -16.24 9.60 2.82
N ALA A 116 -16.12 9.12 1.59
CA ALA A 116 -15.30 7.98 1.26
C ALA A 116 -14.36 8.34 0.10
N GLN A 117 -13.23 7.65 0.03
CA GLN A 117 -12.27 7.84 -1.05
C GLN A 117 -11.66 6.51 -1.48
N VAL A 118 -11.35 6.41 -2.78
CA VAL A 118 -10.68 5.26 -3.40
C VAL A 118 -9.46 5.75 -4.18
N TYR A 119 -8.61 4.83 -4.58
CA TYR A 119 -7.28 5.15 -5.11
C TYR A 119 -7.03 4.49 -6.47
N ASP A 120 -6.32 5.20 -7.32
CA ASP A 120 -5.48 4.61 -8.35
C ASP A 120 -3.98 4.89 -8.06
N ALA A 121 -3.11 4.58 -9.01
CA ALA A 121 -1.67 4.76 -8.84
C ALA A 121 -1.24 6.21 -8.57
N SER A 122 -2.05 7.21 -8.92
CA SER A 122 -1.68 8.63 -8.96
C SER A 122 -2.68 9.58 -8.32
N THR A 123 -3.89 9.13 -8.07
CA THR A 123 -5.01 9.99 -7.71
C THR A 123 -5.87 9.37 -6.62
N ILE A 124 -6.27 10.21 -5.68
CA ILE A 124 -7.35 9.95 -4.73
C ILE A 124 -8.64 10.47 -5.35
N TYR A 125 -9.63 9.62 -5.45
CA TYR A 125 -10.99 9.98 -5.86
C TYR A 125 -11.87 9.97 -4.63
N ALA A 126 -12.44 11.11 -4.28
CA ALA A 126 -13.24 11.29 -3.07
C ALA A 126 -14.69 11.66 -3.40
N SER A 127 -15.62 11.19 -2.57
CA SER A 127 -17.04 11.52 -2.70
C SER A 127 -17.33 12.97 -2.31
N GLU A 128 -16.61 13.51 -1.35
CA GLU A 128 -16.83 14.84 -0.79
C GLU A 128 -15.53 15.43 -0.26
N ASP A 129 -15.49 16.76 -0.10
CA ASP A 129 -14.38 17.49 0.49
C ASP A 129 -14.46 17.49 2.01
N ASN A 130 -13.35 17.19 2.67
CA ASN A 130 -13.11 17.52 4.07
C ASN A 130 -11.61 17.70 4.35
N GLU A 131 -11.28 18.12 5.57
CA GLU A 131 -9.88 18.35 5.96
C GLU A 131 -9.03 17.07 5.90
N TRP A 132 -9.59 15.91 6.26
CA TRP A 132 -8.90 14.62 6.29
C TRP A 132 -8.65 14.06 4.89
N THR A 133 -9.57 14.30 3.95
CA THR A 133 -9.39 13.96 2.52
C THR A 133 -8.22 14.76 1.93
N ARG A 134 -8.15 16.06 2.22
CA ARG A 134 -7.04 16.91 1.77
C ARG A 134 -5.72 16.50 2.44
N LEU A 135 -5.77 16.19 3.75
CA LEU A 135 -4.59 15.73 4.50
C LEU A 135 -3.99 14.46 3.88
N ASP A 136 -4.82 13.49 3.49
CA ASP A 136 -4.33 12.25 2.86
C ASP A 136 -3.67 12.52 1.51
N ALA A 137 -4.27 13.39 0.70
CA ALA A 137 -3.68 13.79 -0.59
C ALA A 137 -2.33 14.48 -0.42
N GLU A 138 -2.18 15.33 0.59
CA GLU A 138 -0.93 16.01 0.92
C GLU A 138 0.13 15.00 1.41
N MET A 139 -0.23 14.12 2.36
CA MET A 139 0.67 13.10 2.91
C MET A 139 1.17 12.12 1.84
N CYS A 140 0.27 11.70 0.96
CA CYS A 140 0.59 10.77 -0.12
C CYS A 140 1.20 11.45 -1.34
N LYS A 141 1.13 12.78 -1.45
CA LYS A 141 1.52 13.59 -2.62
C LYS A 141 0.83 13.10 -3.90
N LEU A 142 -0.44 12.78 -3.79
CA LEU A 142 -1.29 12.35 -4.90
C LEU A 142 -2.23 13.48 -5.33
N ASN A 143 -2.71 13.40 -6.56
CA ASN A 143 -3.80 14.27 -7.01
C ASN A 143 -5.07 13.95 -6.23
N LEU A 144 -5.90 14.95 -5.98
CA LEU A 144 -7.22 14.79 -5.36
C LEU A 144 -8.29 15.22 -6.37
N LYS A 145 -9.29 14.36 -6.58
CA LYS A 145 -10.45 14.64 -7.44
C LYS A 145 -11.74 14.25 -6.73
N TYR A 146 -12.73 15.13 -6.82
CA TYR A 146 -14.06 14.84 -6.33
C TYR A 146 -14.93 14.26 -7.45
N VAL A 147 -15.75 13.26 -7.11
CA VAL A 147 -16.58 12.51 -8.06
C VAL A 147 -18.03 12.61 -7.63
N GLU A 148 -18.87 13.23 -8.46
CA GLU A 148 -20.30 13.42 -8.19
C GLU A 148 -21.06 12.09 -8.08
N ASP A 149 -20.90 11.19 -9.06
CA ASP A 149 -21.44 9.82 -9.02
C ASP A 149 -20.37 8.85 -8.50
N PHE A 150 -20.09 8.94 -7.20
CA PHE A 150 -19.10 8.08 -6.56
C PHE A 150 -19.50 6.60 -6.55
N SER A 151 -20.82 6.31 -6.50
CA SER A 151 -21.33 4.93 -6.58
C SER A 151 -21.05 4.30 -7.94
N GLY A 152 -21.33 5.01 -9.02
CA GLY A 152 -21.04 4.55 -10.39
C GLY A 152 -19.53 4.43 -10.65
N PHE A 153 -18.73 5.31 -10.06
CA PHE A 153 -17.27 5.26 -10.18
C PHE A 153 -16.64 3.98 -9.61
N MET A 154 -17.26 3.36 -8.60
CA MET A 154 -16.75 2.15 -7.95
C MET A 154 -17.04 0.84 -8.69
N GLU A 155 -17.74 0.85 -9.83
CA GLU A 155 -18.11 -0.36 -10.61
C GLU A 155 -16.88 -1.18 -11.06
N SER A 156 -15.71 -0.56 -11.25
CA SER A 156 -14.47 -1.25 -11.67
C SER A 156 -13.75 -1.98 -10.53
N GLY A 157 -14.22 -1.85 -9.29
CA GLY A 157 -13.49 -2.27 -8.08
C GLY A 157 -12.22 -1.43 -7.85
N HIS A 158 -11.81 -1.31 -6.59
CA HIS A 158 -10.62 -0.55 -6.20
C HIS A 158 -9.78 -1.33 -5.18
N PRO A 159 -8.45 -1.12 -5.13
CA PRO A 159 -7.57 -1.88 -4.23
C PRO A 159 -7.78 -1.56 -2.75
N LYS A 160 -8.30 -0.37 -2.44
CA LYS A 160 -8.73 0.01 -1.09
C LYS A 160 -9.76 1.14 -1.12
N MET A 161 -10.53 1.23 -0.03
CA MET A 161 -11.33 2.41 0.31
C MET A 161 -10.85 2.96 1.64
N VAL A 162 -10.84 4.28 1.78
CA VAL A 162 -10.62 4.96 3.06
C VAL A 162 -11.83 5.83 3.36
N ILE A 163 -12.24 5.83 4.62
CA ILE A 163 -13.24 6.77 5.17
C ILE A 163 -12.47 7.74 6.06
N PRO A 164 -12.15 8.94 5.52
CA PRO A 164 -11.40 9.96 6.23
C PRO A 164 -12.35 10.83 7.05
N ALA A 165 -12.24 10.79 8.38
CA ALA A 165 -13.17 11.49 9.27
C ALA A 165 -12.51 11.88 10.60
N ASP A 166 -13.24 12.62 11.44
CA ASP A 166 -12.83 12.88 12.81
C ASP A 166 -12.54 11.55 13.55
N PRO A 167 -11.46 11.48 14.37
CA PRO A 167 -11.11 10.27 15.09
C PRO A 167 -12.24 9.64 15.92
N LYS A 168 -13.17 10.45 16.42
CA LYS A 168 -14.33 9.97 17.16
C LYS A 168 -15.31 9.24 16.24
N ASP A 169 -15.62 9.82 15.08
CA ASP A 169 -16.53 9.23 14.10
C ASP A 169 -15.95 7.92 13.54
N VAL A 170 -14.63 7.91 13.27
CA VAL A 170 -13.90 6.69 12.88
C VAL A 170 -14.03 5.60 13.94
N ALA A 171 -13.79 5.95 15.22
CA ALA A 171 -13.87 4.99 16.33
C ALA A 171 -15.30 4.45 16.56
N GLU A 172 -16.33 5.28 16.34
CA GLU A 172 -17.73 4.89 16.45
C GLU A 172 -18.18 4.00 15.26
N PHE A 173 -17.64 4.22 14.07
CA PHE A 173 -18.07 3.53 12.85
C PHE A 173 -17.38 2.17 12.63
N ILE A 174 -16.11 2.02 13.02
CA ILE A 174 -15.34 0.81 12.73
C ILE A 174 -15.95 -0.51 13.28
N PRO A 175 -16.53 -0.57 14.49
CA PRO A 175 -17.12 -1.82 14.98
C PRO A 175 -18.24 -2.34 14.08
N PHE A 176 -19.09 -1.43 13.59
CA PHE A 176 -20.17 -1.77 12.66
C PHE A 176 -19.64 -2.33 11.35
N LEU A 177 -18.66 -1.67 10.73
CA LEU A 177 -18.11 -2.16 9.48
C LEU A 177 -17.38 -3.51 9.64
N LYS A 178 -16.64 -3.69 10.73
CA LYS A 178 -15.99 -4.98 11.03
C LYS A 178 -17.01 -6.12 11.15
N GLU A 179 -18.14 -5.87 11.81
CA GLU A 179 -19.21 -6.86 11.90
C GLU A 179 -19.81 -7.20 10.53
N LYS A 180 -20.19 -6.19 9.77
CA LYS A 180 -20.90 -6.36 8.48
C LYS A 180 -20.03 -6.91 7.36
N LEU A 181 -18.74 -6.61 7.40
CA LEU A 181 -17.75 -7.04 6.39
C LEU A 181 -16.90 -8.24 6.84
N ALA A 182 -17.22 -8.85 8.00
CA ALA A 182 -16.51 -10.03 8.50
C ALA A 182 -16.44 -11.13 7.43
N GLY A 183 -15.21 -11.61 7.14
CA GLY A 183 -14.95 -12.62 6.12
C GLY A 183 -15.09 -12.16 4.67
N LYS A 184 -15.36 -10.86 4.42
CA LYS A 184 -15.50 -10.28 3.08
C LYS A 184 -14.43 -9.21 2.79
N ALA A 185 -14.05 -8.44 3.81
CA ALA A 185 -13.01 -7.43 3.72
C ALA A 185 -12.32 -7.25 5.07
N ASP A 186 -11.07 -6.79 5.05
CA ASP A 186 -10.33 -6.37 6.23
C ASP A 186 -10.66 -4.89 6.52
N VAL A 187 -11.01 -4.58 7.75
CA VAL A 187 -11.37 -3.23 8.20
C VAL A 187 -10.51 -2.85 9.40
N PHE A 188 -9.73 -1.77 9.29
CA PHE A 188 -8.82 -1.33 10.35
C PHE A 188 -8.62 0.19 10.33
N ILE A 189 -7.98 0.71 11.39
CA ILE A 189 -7.56 2.11 11.48
C ILE A 189 -6.06 2.18 11.25
N SER A 190 -5.63 2.90 10.21
CA SER A 190 -4.20 3.13 9.91
C SER A 190 -3.67 4.41 10.56
N LYS A 191 -4.51 5.42 10.67
CA LYS A 191 -4.31 6.66 11.44
C LYS A 191 -5.61 6.96 12.19
N PRO A 192 -5.58 7.70 13.29
CA PRO A 192 -6.79 7.95 14.07
C PRO A 192 -7.99 8.46 13.26
N TYR A 193 -7.74 9.14 12.16
CA TYR A 193 -8.69 9.76 11.24
C TYR A 193 -8.85 9.01 9.91
N PHE A 194 -8.25 7.83 9.74
CA PHE A 194 -8.37 7.00 8.53
C PHE A 194 -8.85 5.59 8.87
N LEU A 195 -10.11 5.30 8.53
CA LEU A 195 -10.66 3.97 8.52
C LEU A 195 -10.43 3.35 7.13
N GLU A 196 -9.66 2.27 7.07
CA GLU A 196 -9.32 1.58 5.82
C GLU A 196 -10.11 0.29 5.66
N ILE A 197 -10.55 0.03 4.43
CA ILE A 197 -11.21 -1.20 4.01
C ILE A 197 -10.37 -1.78 2.87
N MET A 198 -9.95 -3.03 3.02
CA MET A 198 -9.09 -3.72 2.07
C MET A 198 -9.61 -5.13 1.76
N PRO A 199 -9.21 -5.74 0.64
CA PRO A 199 -9.49 -7.15 0.38
C PRO A 199 -8.97 -8.03 1.52
N ILE A 200 -9.70 -9.09 1.85
CA ILE A 200 -9.20 -10.11 2.80
C ILE A 200 -7.93 -10.78 2.26
N ASN A 201 -7.08 -11.23 3.18
CA ASN A 201 -5.80 -11.87 2.86
C ASN A 201 -4.90 -10.96 2.00
N CYS A 202 -5.04 -9.65 2.17
CA CYS A 202 -4.23 -8.64 1.50
C CYS A 202 -3.33 -7.96 2.52
N SER A 203 -2.08 -8.38 2.55
CA SER A 203 -1.07 -7.82 3.44
C SER A 203 0.28 -7.71 2.74
N LYS A 204 1.15 -6.87 3.28
CA LYS A 204 2.55 -6.78 2.81
C LYS A 204 3.24 -8.15 2.82
N GLY A 205 2.99 -8.95 3.88
CA GLY A 205 3.57 -10.29 4.01
C GLY A 205 3.11 -11.23 2.90
N GLU A 206 1.80 -11.33 2.65
CA GLU A 206 1.25 -12.15 1.56
C GLU A 206 1.79 -11.73 0.19
N ALA A 207 1.87 -10.43 -0.08
CA ALA A 207 2.40 -9.91 -1.33
C ALA A 207 3.90 -10.21 -1.51
N ILE A 208 4.69 -10.17 -0.41
CA ILE A 208 6.11 -10.54 -0.44
C ILE A 208 6.26 -12.04 -0.76
N LEU A 209 5.47 -12.91 -0.13
CA LEU A 209 5.50 -14.35 -0.38
C LEU A 209 5.04 -14.66 -1.81
N TRP A 210 3.96 -14.02 -2.28
CA TRP A 210 3.51 -14.15 -3.66
C TRP A 210 4.60 -13.76 -4.67
N LEU A 211 5.31 -12.65 -4.42
CA LEU A 211 6.40 -12.21 -5.29
C LEU A 211 7.60 -13.17 -5.22
N ALA A 212 7.91 -13.73 -4.06
CA ALA A 212 8.95 -14.75 -3.92
C ALA A 212 8.62 -15.99 -4.75
N ASP A 213 7.37 -16.47 -4.69
CA ASP A 213 6.90 -17.60 -5.49
C ASP A 213 6.96 -17.29 -6.99
N TYR A 214 6.51 -16.09 -7.40
CA TYR A 214 6.59 -15.62 -8.79
C TYR A 214 8.02 -15.61 -9.33
N LEU A 215 9.00 -15.27 -8.47
CA LEU A 215 10.43 -15.25 -8.80
C LEU A 215 11.13 -16.62 -8.59
N ASN A 216 10.41 -17.65 -8.16
CA ASN A 216 10.95 -18.94 -7.76
C ASN A 216 12.03 -18.84 -6.67
N ILE A 217 11.81 -17.96 -5.69
CA ILE A 217 12.68 -17.74 -4.51
C ILE A 217 12.08 -18.47 -3.31
N PRO A 218 12.80 -19.40 -2.68
CA PRO A 218 12.34 -20.04 -1.46
C PRO A 218 12.06 -19.01 -0.34
N HIS A 219 10.98 -19.19 0.41
CA HIS A 219 10.57 -18.25 1.46
C HIS A 219 11.65 -18.02 2.53
N ASN A 220 12.46 -19.06 2.85
CA ASN A 220 13.58 -18.94 3.79
C ASN A 220 14.78 -18.13 3.24
N GLN A 221 14.76 -17.74 1.97
CA GLN A 221 15.72 -16.81 1.34
C GLN A 221 15.14 -15.40 1.17
N THR A 222 13.97 -15.15 1.76
CA THR A 222 13.30 -13.85 1.77
C THR A 222 13.45 -13.19 3.14
N MET A 223 13.80 -11.91 3.15
CA MET A 223 13.97 -11.11 4.36
C MET A 223 13.08 -9.87 4.26
N ALA A 224 12.39 -9.50 5.35
CA ALA A 224 11.57 -8.31 5.44
C ALA A 224 11.97 -7.46 6.65
N PHE A 225 11.89 -6.15 6.51
CA PHE A 225 12.15 -5.14 7.53
C PHE A 225 11.00 -4.15 7.61
#